data_f774bdcc4612a5ee4c29e75e0ec3c400
#
_entry.id   f774bdcc4612a5ee4c29e75e0ec3c400
#
_cell.length_a   1.000
_cell.length_b   1.000
_cell.length_c   1.000
_cell.angle_alpha   90.00
_cell.angle_beta   90.00
_cell.angle_gamma   90.00
#
_symmetry.space_group_name_H-M   'P 1'
#
loop_
_entity.id
_entity.type
_entity.pdbx_description
1 polymer ?
#
loop_
_entity_poly.entity_id
_entity_poly.type
_entity_poly.pdbx_seq_one_letter_code
_entity_poly.pdbx_strand_id
1 'polypeptide(L)'
;MASENPIIDSSTPSASLSALAEQLRDGPLQRLVELQIETTALAERLADGAPARIEDVEQLVRLSLSAMQHFNAFTRELAAVLRELTDAKRHPH
;
A
#
# COMPACT_ATOMS: atom_id res chain seq x y z
N MET A 1 -21.34 17.62 -17.69
CA MET A 1 -21.29 17.27 -17.37
C MET A 1 -21.09 16.65 -16.95
N ALA A 2 -21.11 16.34 -16.86
CA ALA A 2 -21.03 15.65 -16.57
C ALA A 2 -21.00 15.01 -16.02
N SER A 3 -20.98 14.92 -16.03
CA SER A 3 -20.97 14.29 -15.62
C SER A 3 -21.06 13.59 -15.21
N GLU A 4 -21.07 13.48 -15.29
CA GLU A 4 -21.09 12.81 -14.94
C GLU A 4 -21.21 12.04 -14.55
N ASN A 5 -21.25 11.89 -14.54
CA ASN A 5 -21.26 11.09 -14.08
C ASN A 5 -21.28 10.36 -13.57
N PRO A 6 -21.28 10.15 -13.75
CA PRO A 6 -21.26 9.25 -13.21
C PRO A 6 -21.20 8.73 -12.27
N ILE A 7 -21.32 8.77 -11.95
CA ILE A 7 -21.30 8.30 -11.23
C ILE A 7 -21.46 7.49 -10.69
N ILE A 8 -21.63 7.71 -10.88
CA ILE A 8 -21.87 6.85 -10.56
C ILE A 8 -21.50 5.96 -10.10
N ASP A 9 -21.42 6.11 -10.35
CA ASP A 9 -21.09 4.97 -10.14
C ASP A 9 -19.92 4.70 -9.31
N SER A 10 -19.70 5.41 -8.20
CA SER A 10 -18.68 5.19 -7.21
C SER A 10 -18.83 3.83 -6.53
N SER A 11 -19.98 3.20 -6.72
CA SER A 11 -20.20 1.89 -6.13
C SER A 11 -19.80 0.75 -7.07
N THR A 12 -19.31 1.03 -8.26
CA THR A 12 -18.92 -0.02 -9.17
C THR A 12 -17.61 -0.65 -8.74
N PRO A 13 -17.40 -1.95 -9.03
CA PRO A 13 -16.11 -2.58 -8.72
C PRO A 13 -14.94 -1.90 -9.38
N SER A 14 -15.14 -1.33 -10.56
CA SER A 14 -14.10 -0.63 -11.27
C SER A 14 -13.61 0.58 -10.50
N ALA A 15 -14.56 1.36 -9.94
CA ALA A 15 -14.21 2.52 -9.14
C ALA A 15 -13.51 2.09 -7.85
N SER A 16 -13.97 1.01 -7.23
CA SER A 16 -13.35 0.49 -6.02
C SER A 16 -11.92 0.04 -6.28
N LEU A 17 -11.67 -0.60 -7.40
CA LEU A 17 -10.33 -1.04 -7.75
C LEU A 17 -9.41 0.13 -8.03
N SER A 18 -9.92 1.19 -8.66
CA SER A 18 -9.11 2.40 -8.86
C SER A 18 -8.72 3.02 -7.54
N ALA A 19 -9.65 3.11 -6.60
CA ALA A 19 -9.37 3.65 -5.28
C ALA A 19 -8.33 2.80 -4.56
N LEU A 20 -8.44 1.47 -4.66
CA LEU A 20 -7.47 0.58 -4.05
C LEU A 20 -6.09 0.73 -4.67
N ALA A 21 -6.03 0.93 -6.00
CA ALA A 21 -4.75 1.12 -6.66
C ALA A 21 -4.07 2.39 -6.15
N GLU A 22 -4.84 3.46 -5.94
CA GLU A 22 -4.30 4.68 -5.39
C GLU A 22 -3.84 4.50 -3.94
N GLN A 23 -4.62 3.77 -3.15
CA GLN A 23 -4.24 3.47 -1.78
C GLN A 23 -2.94 2.66 -1.72
N LEU A 24 -2.77 1.70 -2.62
CA LEU A 24 -1.57 0.90 -2.67
C LEU A 24 -0.36 1.78 -2.96
N ARG A 25 -0.49 2.68 -3.94
CA ARG A 25 0.61 3.57 -4.31
C ARG A 25 0.96 4.53 -3.19
N ASP A 26 -0.04 5.14 -2.54
CA ASP A 26 0.18 6.20 -1.57
C ASP A 26 0.50 5.67 -0.18
N GLY A 27 0.09 4.43 0.13
CA GLY A 27 0.35 3.82 1.43
C GLY A 27 1.47 2.80 1.38
N PRO A 28 1.15 1.53 1.11
CA PRO A 28 2.17 0.47 1.21
C PRO A 28 3.38 0.67 0.31
N LEU A 29 3.17 1.07 -0.95
CA LEU A 29 4.30 1.21 -1.86
C LEU A 29 5.19 2.38 -1.46
N GLN A 30 4.58 3.48 -0.98
CA GLN A 30 5.37 4.60 -0.48
C GLN A 30 6.24 4.19 0.70
N ARG A 31 5.66 3.37 1.62
CA ARG A 31 6.43 2.88 2.77
C ARG A 31 7.58 1.98 2.32
N LEU A 32 7.37 1.16 1.30
CA LEU A 32 8.43 0.31 0.77
C LEU A 32 9.54 1.12 0.13
N VAL A 33 9.19 2.19 -0.58
CA VAL A 33 10.20 3.06 -1.18
C VAL A 33 11.06 3.68 -0.08
N GLU A 34 10.44 4.16 0.99
CA GLU A 34 11.17 4.74 2.11
C GLU A 34 12.10 3.71 2.74
N LEU A 35 11.61 2.48 2.93
CA LEU A 35 12.42 1.41 3.49
C LEU A 35 13.61 1.10 2.59
N GLN A 36 13.39 1.05 1.27
CA GLN A 36 14.45 0.76 0.34
C GLN A 36 15.53 1.85 0.36
N ILE A 37 15.11 3.10 0.40
CA ILE A 37 16.05 4.23 0.42
C ILE A 37 16.92 4.15 1.66
N GLU A 38 16.30 3.92 2.84
CA GLU A 38 17.05 3.88 4.09
C GLU A 38 17.98 2.68 4.14
N THR A 39 17.51 1.53 3.65
CA THR A 39 18.33 0.32 3.62
C THR A 39 19.55 0.50 2.72
N THR A 40 19.34 1.09 1.54
CA THR A 40 20.43 1.32 0.61
C THR A 40 21.44 2.31 1.19
N ALA A 41 20.96 3.38 1.80
CA ALA A 41 21.85 4.37 2.41
C ALA A 41 22.69 3.75 3.52
N LEU A 42 22.06 2.91 4.35
CA LEU A 42 22.79 2.24 5.42
C LEU A 42 23.84 1.30 4.86
N ALA A 43 23.46 0.52 3.84
CA ALA A 43 24.40 -0.42 3.23
C ALA A 43 25.62 0.30 2.68
N GLU A 44 25.41 1.45 2.04
CA GLU A 44 26.50 2.23 1.49
C GLU A 44 27.42 2.78 2.59
N ARG A 45 26.84 3.28 3.69
CA ARG A 45 27.67 3.76 4.80
C ARG A 45 28.50 2.66 5.41
N LEU A 46 27.90 1.47 5.59
CA LEU A 46 28.64 0.33 6.14
C LEU A 46 29.75 -0.13 5.20
N ALA A 47 29.48 -0.10 3.89
CA ALA A 47 30.50 -0.45 2.90
C ALA A 47 31.66 0.52 2.93
N ASP A 48 31.41 1.77 3.28
CA ASP A 48 32.47 2.79 3.41
C ASP A 48 33.17 2.74 4.77
N GLY A 49 32.84 1.78 5.62
CA GLY A 49 33.52 1.60 6.90
C GLY A 49 32.87 2.30 8.07
N ALA A 50 31.71 2.92 7.90
CA ALA A 50 31.03 3.52 9.03
C ALA A 50 30.53 2.44 9.98
N PRO A 51 30.55 2.69 11.30
CA PRO A 51 30.06 1.70 12.25
C PRO A 51 28.54 1.59 12.20
N ALA A 52 28.04 0.39 12.42
CA ALA A 52 26.61 0.18 12.55
C ALA A 52 26.14 0.78 13.88
N ARG A 53 24.96 1.38 13.85
CA ARG A 53 24.37 2.00 15.04
C ARG A 53 23.04 1.34 15.34
N ILE A 54 22.71 1.31 16.63
CA ILE A 54 21.40 0.80 17.04
C ILE A 54 20.28 1.63 16.42
N GLU A 55 20.47 2.95 16.34
CA GLU A 55 19.46 3.84 15.76
C GLU A 55 19.14 3.49 14.30
N ASP A 56 20.15 3.06 13.55
CA ASP A 56 19.95 2.66 12.17
C ASP A 56 19.03 1.43 12.08
N VAL A 57 19.27 0.46 12.95
CA VAL A 57 18.45 -0.75 12.97
C VAL A 57 17.04 -0.41 13.44
N GLU A 58 16.92 0.43 14.46
CA GLU A 58 15.61 0.83 14.97
C GLU A 58 14.80 1.54 13.89
N GLN A 59 15.46 2.37 13.10
CA GLN A 59 14.77 3.07 12.01
C GLN A 59 14.25 2.06 10.97
N LEU A 60 15.07 1.08 10.60
CA LEU A 60 14.64 0.07 9.66
C LEU A 60 13.48 -0.74 10.21
N VAL A 61 13.51 -1.06 11.49
CA VAL A 61 12.40 -1.79 12.12
C VAL A 61 11.12 -0.96 12.05
N ARG A 62 11.20 0.33 12.38
CA ARG A 62 10.02 1.19 12.33
C ARG A 62 9.45 1.26 10.92
N LEU A 63 10.31 1.42 9.92
CA LEU A 63 9.85 1.50 8.54
C LEU A 63 9.24 0.18 8.08
N SER A 64 9.85 -0.94 8.48
CA SER A 64 9.33 -2.25 8.13
C SER A 64 7.95 -2.47 8.74
N LEU A 65 7.79 -2.13 10.02
CA LEU A 65 6.50 -2.29 10.68
C LEU A 65 5.43 -1.40 10.05
N SER A 66 5.82 -0.16 9.71
CA SER A 66 4.88 0.75 9.04
C SER A 66 4.43 0.18 7.70
N ALA A 67 5.37 -0.36 6.91
CA ALA A 67 5.03 -0.96 5.63
C ALA A 67 4.09 -2.14 5.82
N MET A 68 4.37 -3.00 6.81
CA MET A 68 3.52 -4.14 7.09
C MET A 68 2.10 -3.72 7.47
N GLN A 69 1.98 -2.69 8.29
CA GLN A 69 0.68 -2.20 8.71
C GLN A 69 -0.13 -1.68 7.51
N HIS A 70 0.54 -0.95 6.63
CA HIS A 70 -0.13 -0.43 5.44
C HIS A 70 -0.54 -1.56 4.50
N PHE A 71 0.31 -2.57 4.34
CA PHE A 71 -0.04 -3.72 3.50
C PHE A 71 -1.19 -4.52 4.11
N ASN A 72 -1.21 -4.68 5.42
CA ASN A 72 -2.30 -5.40 6.07
C ASN A 72 -3.62 -4.67 5.89
N ALA A 73 -3.62 -3.35 6.03
CA ALA A 73 -4.83 -2.56 5.81
C ALA A 73 -5.28 -2.68 4.36
N PHE A 74 -4.36 -2.59 3.42
CA PHE A 74 -4.66 -2.73 2.01
C PHE A 74 -5.23 -4.11 1.71
N THR A 75 -4.66 -5.15 2.29
CA THR A 75 -5.13 -6.53 2.08
C THR A 75 -6.56 -6.69 2.55
N ARG A 76 -6.91 -6.10 3.68
CA ARG A 76 -8.28 -6.17 4.18
C ARG A 76 -9.26 -5.49 3.24
N GLU A 77 -8.87 -4.34 2.69
CA GLU A 77 -9.73 -3.64 1.74
C GLU A 77 -9.87 -4.43 0.44
N LEU A 78 -8.77 -5.02 -0.01
CA LEU A 78 -8.80 -5.85 -1.21
C LEU A 78 -9.72 -7.06 -1.01
N ALA A 79 -9.65 -7.68 0.16
CA ALA A 79 -10.53 -8.81 0.48
C ALA A 79 -12.00 -8.38 0.49
N ALA A 80 -12.28 -7.18 0.96
CA ALA A 80 -13.65 -6.67 0.95
C ALA A 80 -14.16 -6.49 -0.48
N VAL A 81 -13.32 -5.95 -1.36
CA VAL A 81 -13.70 -5.80 -2.77
C VAL A 81 -13.91 -7.17 -3.41
N LEU A 82 -13.06 -8.12 -3.09
CA LEU A 82 -13.22 -9.46 -3.62
C LEU A 82 -14.55 -10.07 -3.21
N ARG A 83 -14.94 -9.88 -1.95
CA ARG A 83 -16.25 -10.37 -1.48
C ARG A 83 -17.39 -9.70 -2.23
N GLU A 84 -17.28 -8.37 -2.46
CA GLU A 84 -18.31 -7.66 -3.20
C GLU A 84 -18.45 -8.22 -4.62
N LEU A 85 -17.33 -8.46 -5.27
CA LEU A 85 -17.35 -9.02 -6.62
C LEU A 85 -17.93 -10.42 -6.65
N THR A 86 -17.59 -11.22 -5.66
CA THR A 86 -18.09 -12.57 -5.56
C THR A 86 -19.60 -12.57 -5.32
N ASP A 87 -20.06 -11.69 -4.45
CA ASP A 87 -21.50 -11.59 -4.16
C ASP A 87 -22.26 -11.11 -5.38
N ALA A 88 -21.74 -10.14 -6.10
CA ALA A 88 -22.39 -9.64 -7.31
C ALA A 88 -22.50 -10.74 -8.36
N LYS A 89 -21.48 -11.58 -8.45
CA LYS A 89 -21.48 -12.68 -9.40
C LYS A 89 -22.46 -13.77 -8.97
N ARG A 90 -22.61 -13.99 -7.67
CA ARG A 90 -23.52 -14.99 -7.13
C ARG A 90 -24.98 -14.59 -7.30
N HIS A 91 -25.25 -13.30 -7.22
CA HIS A 91 -26.62 -12.80 -7.25
C HIS A 91 -26.80 -11.84 -8.41
N PRO A 92 -26.59 -12.32 -9.64
CA PRO A 92 -26.72 -11.44 -10.79
C PRO A 92 -28.18 -11.08 -10.99
N HIS A 93 -28.41 -9.91 -11.49
CA HIS A 93 -29.76 -9.49 -11.83
C HIS A 93 -29.86 -9.13 -13.30
#